data_a522223199abfe489e036d0cdea26a9c
#
_entry.id   a522223199abfe489e036d0cdea26a9c
#
_cell.length_a   1.000
_cell.length_b   1.000
_cell.length_c   1.000
_cell.angle_alpha   90.00
_cell.angle_beta   90.00
_cell.angle_gamma   90.00
#
_symmetry.space_group_name_H-M   'P 1'
#
loop_
_entity.id
_entity.type
_entity.pdbx_description
1 polymer ?
#
loop_
_entity_poly.entity_id
_entity_poly.type
_entity_poly.pdbx_seq_one_letter_code
_entity_poly.pdbx_strand_id
1 'polypeptide(L)'
;MPRLNPRRWLIACPIAALLLGGPSATAAAPQAAPVSAPAAFNVANRAAVLVVHAAGAQIYECKADASGATNWVFREPVATLVQRGGTIGRHYVGPTWELTDGDLVKGKQSAAQPGAAPGDVPLLKLDVVEHHGTGVLKDAKLVLRLNTRGGVLKGECPKAGDLRAEPYSADYAFLR
;
A
#
# COMPACT_ATOMS: atom_id res chain seq x y z
N MET A 1 -87.74 -30.27 -27.78
CA MET A 1 -86.83 -29.54 -26.87
C MET A 1 -85.44 -29.49 -27.50
N PRO A 2 -85.05 -28.38 -28.16
CA PRO A 2 -83.75 -28.28 -28.77
C PRO A 2 -82.76 -27.66 -27.79
N ARG A 3 -81.54 -28.24 -27.68
CA ARG A 3 -80.44 -27.76 -26.87
C ARG A 3 -79.65 -26.71 -27.64
N LEU A 4 -79.57 -25.51 -27.09
CA LEU A 4 -78.73 -24.41 -27.57
C LEU A 4 -77.25 -24.64 -27.14
N ASN A 5 -76.36 -24.58 -28.13
CA ASN A 5 -74.92 -24.72 -27.94
C ASN A 5 -74.24 -23.32 -27.99
N PRO A 6 -73.60 -22.82 -26.95
CA PRO A 6 -72.94 -21.51 -27.03
C PRO A 6 -71.52 -21.67 -27.63
N ARG A 7 -71.32 -21.08 -28.79
CA ARG A 7 -69.98 -20.92 -29.41
C ARG A 7 -69.13 -19.96 -28.60
N ARG A 8 -68.05 -20.49 -28.00
CA ARG A 8 -66.98 -19.70 -27.37
C ARG A 8 -66.13 -19.10 -28.48
N TRP A 9 -66.08 -17.79 -28.56
CA TRP A 9 -65.13 -17.02 -29.34
C TRP A 9 -63.84 -16.90 -28.54
N LEU A 10 -62.74 -17.49 -29.03
CA LEU A 10 -61.40 -17.28 -28.52
C LEU A 10 -60.82 -16.03 -29.23
N ILE A 11 -60.73 -14.95 -28.49
CA ILE A 11 -59.99 -13.75 -28.93
C ILE A 11 -58.51 -14.00 -28.63
N ALA A 12 -57.70 -14.21 -29.68
CA ALA A 12 -56.24 -14.26 -29.57
C ALA A 12 -55.70 -12.84 -29.52
N CYS A 13 -55.18 -12.42 -28.39
CA CYS A 13 -54.37 -11.20 -28.27
C CYS A 13 -52.92 -11.49 -28.66
N PRO A 14 -52.29 -10.78 -29.59
CA PRO A 14 -50.86 -10.89 -29.82
C PRO A 14 -50.11 -10.13 -28.73
N ILE A 15 -49.30 -10.86 -27.92
CA ILE A 15 -48.35 -10.26 -26.97
C ILE A 15 -47.14 -9.78 -27.78
N ALA A 16 -47.06 -8.44 -28.02
CA ALA A 16 -45.86 -7.83 -28.54
C ALA A 16 -44.81 -7.73 -27.43
N ALA A 17 -43.78 -8.58 -27.46
CA ALA A 17 -42.66 -8.50 -26.57
C ALA A 17 -41.74 -7.34 -27.00
N LEU A 18 -41.82 -6.21 -26.29
CA LEU A 18 -40.83 -5.13 -26.41
C LEU A 18 -39.53 -5.54 -25.73
N LEU A 19 -38.51 -5.90 -26.52
CA LEU A 19 -37.15 -6.05 -26.06
C LEU A 19 -36.53 -4.67 -25.81
N LEU A 20 -36.60 -4.19 -24.55
CA LEU A 20 -35.87 -3.02 -24.09
C LEU A 20 -34.41 -3.43 -23.86
N GLY A 21 -33.58 -3.34 -24.91
CA GLY A 21 -32.11 -3.40 -24.81
C GLY A 21 -31.59 -2.15 -24.11
N GLY A 22 -31.45 -2.18 -22.79
CA GLY A 22 -30.77 -1.13 -22.03
C GLY A 22 -29.26 -1.11 -22.35
N PRO A 23 -28.61 0.07 -22.44
CA PRO A 23 -27.15 0.13 -22.61
C PRO A 23 -26.48 -0.51 -21.39
N SER A 24 -25.67 -1.55 -21.60
CA SER A 24 -24.81 -2.12 -20.56
C SER A 24 -23.75 -1.08 -20.20
N ALA A 25 -23.90 -0.43 -19.06
CA ALA A 25 -22.87 0.43 -18.50
C ALA A 25 -21.68 -0.44 -18.10
N THR A 26 -20.64 -0.42 -18.92
CA THR A 26 -19.35 -1.03 -18.56
C THR A 26 -18.79 -0.23 -17.40
N ALA A 27 -18.82 -0.79 -16.19
CA ALA A 27 -18.18 -0.20 -15.02
C ALA A 27 -16.68 -0.08 -15.30
N ALA A 28 -16.16 1.14 -15.41
CA ALA A 28 -14.73 1.38 -15.52
C ALA A 28 -14.05 0.82 -14.24
N ALA A 29 -13.00 0.03 -14.43
CA ALA A 29 -12.19 -0.45 -13.31
C ALA A 29 -11.67 0.76 -12.50
N PRO A 30 -11.66 0.69 -11.16
CA PRO A 30 -11.18 1.77 -10.33
C PRO A 30 -9.71 2.08 -10.69
N GLN A 31 -9.50 3.25 -11.29
CA GLN A 31 -8.15 3.74 -11.56
C GLN A 31 -7.49 4.07 -10.22
N ALA A 32 -6.30 3.49 -9.99
CA ALA A 32 -5.50 3.84 -8.84
C ALA A 32 -5.21 5.36 -8.85
N ALA A 33 -5.42 6.01 -7.69
CA ALA A 33 -5.16 7.44 -7.56
C ALA A 33 -3.68 7.75 -7.91
N PRO A 34 -3.40 8.86 -8.60
CA PRO A 34 -2.03 9.24 -8.91
C PRO A 34 -1.24 9.44 -7.61
N VAL A 35 -0.06 8.83 -7.54
CA VAL A 35 0.85 8.98 -6.40
C VAL A 35 1.69 10.23 -6.61
N SER A 36 1.57 11.21 -5.69
CA SER A 36 2.43 12.38 -5.68
C SER A 36 3.80 12.00 -5.12
N ALA A 37 4.82 11.97 -5.97
CA ALA A 37 6.19 11.62 -5.60
C ALA A 37 7.16 12.72 -6.07
N PRO A 38 8.33 12.90 -5.41
CA PRO A 38 9.36 13.79 -5.88
C PRO A 38 9.75 13.49 -7.32
N ALA A 39 9.91 14.54 -8.15
CA ALA A 39 10.32 14.41 -9.56
C ALA A 39 11.61 13.61 -9.72
N ALA A 40 12.54 13.74 -8.75
CA ALA A 40 13.81 13.00 -8.71
C ALA A 40 13.65 11.46 -8.65
N PHE A 41 12.48 10.95 -8.26
CA PHE A 41 12.22 9.50 -8.26
C PHE A 41 11.86 8.95 -9.64
N ASN A 42 11.50 9.82 -10.59
CA ASN A 42 11.20 9.47 -11.98
C ASN A 42 10.19 8.31 -12.12
N VAL A 43 9.00 8.48 -11.51
CA VAL A 43 7.94 7.46 -11.48
C VAL A 43 6.63 7.92 -12.15
N ALA A 44 6.66 9.00 -12.94
CA ALA A 44 5.48 9.66 -13.49
C ALA A 44 4.51 8.75 -14.27
N ASN A 45 5.01 7.67 -14.89
CA ASN A 45 4.22 6.74 -15.69
C ASN A 45 3.98 5.38 -15.00
N ARG A 46 4.23 5.31 -13.69
CA ARG A 46 4.03 4.07 -12.92
C ARG A 46 2.65 4.05 -12.28
N ALA A 47 1.96 2.92 -12.42
CA ALA A 47 0.68 2.71 -11.77
C ALA A 47 0.87 2.11 -10.37
N ALA A 48 0.22 2.70 -9.36
CA ALA A 48 0.17 2.11 -8.03
C ALA A 48 -0.76 0.89 -8.03
N VAL A 49 -0.28 -0.24 -7.52
CA VAL A 49 -1.09 -1.44 -7.26
C VAL A 49 -1.67 -1.41 -5.85
N LEU A 50 -0.96 -0.77 -4.92
CA LEU A 50 -1.40 -0.61 -3.53
C LEU A 50 -0.81 0.68 -2.95
N VAL A 51 -1.59 1.39 -2.13
CA VAL A 51 -1.13 2.49 -1.28
C VAL A 51 -1.64 2.24 0.14
N VAL A 52 -0.74 2.29 1.12
CA VAL A 52 -1.05 2.03 2.51
C VAL A 52 -0.40 3.05 3.43
N HIS A 53 -1.03 3.32 4.57
CA HIS A 53 -0.43 4.08 5.66
C HIS A 53 0.33 3.14 6.60
N ALA A 54 1.52 3.55 7.05
CA ALA A 54 2.29 2.84 8.05
C ALA A 54 2.40 3.70 9.31
N ALA A 55 2.13 3.09 10.46
CA ALA A 55 2.31 3.70 11.77
C ALA A 55 3.11 2.75 12.67
N GLY A 56 4.16 3.27 13.33
CA GLY A 56 5.05 2.46 14.15
C GLY A 56 6.25 3.21 14.66
N ALA A 57 7.41 2.56 14.68
CA ALA A 57 8.66 3.14 15.15
C ALA A 57 9.85 2.74 14.28
N GLN A 58 10.85 3.62 14.25
CA GLN A 58 12.21 3.29 13.84
C GLN A 58 12.96 2.85 15.09
N ILE A 59 13.49 1.64 15.07
CA ILE A 59 14.27 1.08 16.19
C ILE A 59 15.73 1.45 15.99
N TYR A 60 16.32 2.03 17.02
CA TYR A 60 17.73 2.37 17.10
C TYR A 60 18.41 1.55 18.18
N GLU A 61 19.66 1.22 17.94
CA GLU A 61 20.55 0.55 18.87
C GLU A 61 21.72 1.48 19.19
N CYS A 62 22.04 1.61 20.45
CA CYS A 62 23.23 2.33 20.91
C CYS A 62 24.47 1.52 20.60
N LYS A 63 25.35 2.02 19.73
CA LYS A 63 26.59 1.33 19.35
C LYS A 63 27.80 2.17 19.70
N ALA A 64 28.83 1.49 20.29
CA ALA A 64 30.13 2.09 20.46
C ALA A 64 30.92 2.04 19.15
N ASP A 65 31.61 3.13 18.82
CA ASP A 65 32.58 3.17 17.73
C ASP A 65 33.98 2.67 18.22
N ALA A 66 34.97 2.72 17.31
CA ALA A 66 36.34 2.27 17.62
C ALA A 66 37.03 3.12 18.70
N SER A 67 36.57 4.34 18.97
CA SER A 67 37.07 5.23 20.04
C SER A 67 36.38 5.00 21.39
N GLY A 68 35.32 4.18 21.42
CA GLY A 68 34.47 3.96 22.57
C GLY A 68 33.32 4.98 22.72
N ALA A 69 33.19 5.96 21.81
CA ALA A 69 32.07 6.89 21.79
C ALA A 69 30.79 6.16 21.34
N THR A 70 29.69 6.40 22.06
CA THR A 70 28.42 5.71 21.83
C THR A 70 27.43 6.61 21.10
N ASN A 71 26.80 6.09 20.01
CA ASN A 71 25.82 6.82 19.22
C ASN A 71 24.63 5.94 18.85
N TRP A 72 23.45 6.56 18.67
CA TRP A 72 22.27 5.90 18.15
C TRP A 72 22.46 5.54 16.68
N VAL A 73 22.36 4.26 16.37
CA VAL A 73 22.46 3.71 15.01
C VAL A 73 21.12 3.07 14.65
N PHE A 74 20.56 3.44 13.49
CA PHE A 74 19.32 2.82 12.98
C PHE A 74 19.53 1.30 12.83
N ARG A 75 18.58 0.54 13.32
CA ARG A 75 18.57 -0.92 13.26
C ARG A 75 17.50 -1.44 12.30
N GLU A 76 16.23 -1.09 12.55
CA GLU A 76 15.11 -1.62 11.77
C GLU A 76 13.82 -0.78 11.95
N PRO A 77 12.90 -0.78 10.95
CA PRO A 77 11.55 -0.31 11.17
C PRO A 77 10.69 -1.40 11.81
N VAL A 78 9.70 -1.01 12.60
CA VAL A 78 8.59 -1.86 13.06
C VAL A 78 7.31 -1.07 12.92
N ALA A 79 6.44 -1.43 11.96
CA ALA A 79 5.22 -0.69 11.73
C ALA A 79 4.07 -1.59 11.29
N THR A 80 2.85 -1.19 11.66
CA THR A 80 1.60 -1.74 11.16
C THR A 80 1.23 -1.05 9.86
N LEU A 81 0.82 -1.81 8.85
CA LEU A 81 0.26 -1.31 7.60
C LEU A 81 -1.25 -1.22 7.71
N VAL A 82 -1.80 -0.04 7.44
CA VAL A 82 -3.22 0.26 7.59
C VAL A 82 -3.79 0.74 6.26
N GLN A 83 -4.97 0.22 5.89
CA GLN A 83 -5.74 0.71 4.76
C GLN A 83 -7.23 0.73 5.12
N ARG A 84 -7.93 1.83 4.79
CA ARG A 84 -9.37 2.00 5.07
C ARG A 84 -9.75 1.73 6.54
N GLY A 85 -8.86 2.10 7.48
CA GLY A 85 -9.06 1.92 8.91
C GLY A 85 -8.79 0.50 9.45
N GLY A 86 -8.43 -0.46 8.60
CA GLY A 86 -8.08 -1.83 8.99
C GLY A 86 -6.59 -2.12 8.88
N THR A 87 -6.06 -2.96 9.76
CA THR A 87 -4.71 -3.52 9.65
C THR A 87 -4.67 -4.53 8.51
N ILE A 88 -3.77 -4.34 7.56
CA ILE A 88 -3.60 -5.23 6.41
C ILE A 88 -2.22 -5.87 6.32
N GLY A 89 -1.31 -5.56 7.24
CA GLY A 89 0.04 -6.13 7.20
C GLY A 89 1.01 -5.43 8.14
N ARG A 90 2.28 -5.69 7.92
CA ARG A 90 3.40 -5.17 8.72
C ARG A 90 4.59 -4.77 7.85
N HIS A 91 5.42 -3.87 8.38
CA HIS A 91 6.70 -3.47 7.81
C HIS A 91 7.80 -3.67 8.83
N TYR A 92 8.91 -4.31 8.44
CA TYR A 92 9.99 -4.70 9.34
C TYR A 92 11.33 -4.78 8.62
N VAL A 93 12.35 -5.31 9.32
CA VAL A 93 13.72 -5.42 8.85
C VAL A 93 13.86 -5.98 7.44
N GLY A 94 14.83 -5.46 6.69
CA GLY A 94 15.24 -5.99 5.42
C GLY A 94 14.89 -5.25 4.12
N PRO A 95 14.42 -3.98 4.07
CA PRO A 95 13.07 -3.52 4.42
C PRO A 95 12.00 -4.39 3.75
N THR A 96 11.16 -4.98 4.57
CA THR A 96 10.14 -5.96 4.16
C THR A 96 8.74 -5.42 4.43
N TRP A 97 7.82 -5.62 3.50
CA TRP A 97 6.38 -5.40 3.66
C TRP A 97 5.67 -6.72 3.43
N GLU A 98 4.88 -7.13 4.41
CA GLU A 98 4.15 -8.39 4.41
C GLU A 98 2.69 -8.12 4.74
N LEU A 99 1.79 -8.56 3.88
CA LEU A 99 0.35 -8.44 4.06
C LEU A 99 -0.21 -9.65 4.82
N THR A 100 -1.40 -9.49 5.39
CA THR A 100 -2.07 -10.54 6.19
C THR A 100 -2.44 -11.79 5.39
N ASP A 101 -2.50 -11.70 4.07
CA ASP A 101 -2.72 -12.84 3.15
C ASP A 101 -1.43 -13.60 2.77
N GLY A 102 -0.27 -13.15 3.29
CA GLY A 102 1.04 -13.73 3.01
C GLY A 102 1.76 -13.14 1.79
N ASP A 103 1.16 -12.16 1.09
CA ASP A 103 1.85 -11.42 0.05
C ASP A 103 3.00 -10.60 0.67
N LEU A 104 4.20 -10.72 0.11
CA LEU A 104 5.40 -10.09 0.65
C LEU A 104 6.28 -9.54 -0.45
N VAL A 105 6.88 -8.38 -0.19
CA VAL A 105 7.99 -7.85 -0.98
C VAL A 105 9.11 -7.34 -0.08
N LYS A 106 10.36 -7.49 -0.56
CA LYS A 106 11.53 -6.80 -0.02
C LYS A 106 12.04 -5.77 -1.01
N GLY A 107 12.49 -4.64 -0.48
CA GLY A 107 13.02 -3.55 -1.26
C GLY A 107 14.52 -3.32 -1.02
N LYS A 108 15.18 -2.74 -2.01
CA LYS A 108 16.53 -2.17 -1.90
C LYS A 108 16.47 -0.69 -2.28
N GLN A 109 16.93 0.18 -1.39
CA GLN A 109 16.94 1.62 -1.65
C GLN A 109 17.75 1.95 -2.90
N SER A 110 17.13 2.70 -3.82
CA SER A 110 17.75 3.20 -5.05
C SER A 110 17.80 4.73 -5.11
N ALA A 111 16.93 5.44 -4.37
CA ALA A 111 17.01 6.88 -4.23
C ALA A 111 16.42 7.34 -2.88
N ALA A 112 16.85 8.54 -2.44
CA ALA A 112 16.33 9.19 -1.24
C ALA A 112 16.18 10.70 -1.46
N GLN A 113 15.23 11.31 -0.76
CA GLN A 113 15.04 12.75 -0.63
C GLN A 113 14.79 13.10 0.85
N PRO A 114 15.15 14.27 1.32
CA PRO A 114 14.85 14.69 2.69
C PRO A 114 13.35 14.60 3.00
N GLY A 115 13.01 14.30 4.26
CA GLY A 115 11.65 14.49 4.78
C GLY A 115 11.26 15.96 4.83
N ALA A 116 10.00 16.24 5.13
CA ALA A 116 9.48 17.63 5.18
C ALA A 116 10.06 18.44 6.34
N ALA A 117 10.46 17.78 7.43
CA ALA A 117 11.10 18.37 8.61
C ALA A 117 12.38 17.61 8.98
N PRO A 118 13.33 18.23 9.73
CA PRO A 118 14.58 17.58 10.12
C PRO A 118 14.40 16.30 10.97
N GLY A 119 13.26 16.18 11.66
CA GLY A 119 12.89 14.99 12.46
C GLY A 119 12.23 13.87 11.66
N ASP A 120 11.91 14.10 10.38
CA ASP A 120 11.24 13.11 9.53
C ASP A 120 12.27 12.23 8.81
N VAL A 121 12.03 10.91 8.84
CA VAL A 121 12.84 9.99 8.03
C VAL A 121 12.75 10.34 6.54
N PRO A 122 13.79 10.09 5.74
CA PRO A 122 13.82 10.45 4.32
C PRO A 122 12.66 9.82 3.54
N LEU A 123 12.19 10.51 2.49
CA LEU A 123 11.42 9.89 1.42
C LEU A 123 12.34 8.92 0.67
N LEU A 124 11.82 7.74 0.30
CA LEU A 124 12.62 6.72 -0.38
C LEU A 124 11.95 6.23 -1.66
N LYS A 125 12.78 5.88 -2.62
CA LYS A 125 12.44 4.95 -3.70
C LYS A 125 13.26 3.68 -3.48
N LEU A 126 12.58 2.53 -3.53
CA LEU A 126 13.20 1.22 -3.38
C LEU A 126 12.81 0.34 -4.57
N ASP A 127 13.79 -0.35 -5.14
CA ASP A 127 13.54 -1.39 -6.12
C ASP A 127 13.13 -2.67 -5.39
N VAL A 128 12.10 -3.36 -5.87
CA VAL A 128 11.69 -4.65 -5.31
C VAL A 128 12.68 -5.71 -5.78
N VAL A 129 13.27 -6.42 -4.82
CA VAL A 129 14.31 -7.44 -5.07
C VAL A 129 13.87 -8.85 -4.72
N GLU A 130 12.76 -9.00 -4.00
CA GLU A 130 12.21 -10.30 -3.62
C GLU A 130 10.68 -10.20 -3.53
N HIS A 131 9.99 -11.26 -3.97
CA HIS A 131 8.53 -11.43 -3.88
C HIS A 131 8.19 -12.79 -3.30
N HIS A 132 7.11 -12.84 -2.49
CA HIS A 132 6.39 -14.06 -2.15
C HIS A 132 4.90 -13.80 -2.30
N GLY A 133 4.14 -14.85 -2.62
CA GLY A 133 2.69 -14.75 -2.81
C GLY A 133 2.28 -14.38 -4.24
N THR A 134 0.98 -14.39 -4.47
CA THR A 134 0.35 -14.15 -5.79
C THR A 134 -0.73 -13.06 -5.72
N GLY A 135 -0.79 -12.32 -4.63
CA GLY A 135 -1.80 -11.29 -4.34
C GLY A 135 -1.51 -9.96 -5.02
N VAL A 136 -1.88 -8.88 -4.35
CA VAL A 136 -1.84 -7.52 -4.91
C VAL A 136 -0.42 -7.02 -5.17
N LEU A 137 0.59 -7.52 -4.42
CA LEU A 137 1.99 -7.11 -4.55
C LEU A 137 2.76 -7.88 -5.63
N LYS A 138 2.21 -8.92 -6.24
CA LYS A 138 2.90 -9.80 -7.20
C LYS A 138 3.58 -9.07 -8.35
N ASP A 139 3.02 -7.95 -8.81
CA ASP A 139 3.53 -7.17 -9.93
C ASP A 139 4.28 -5.90 -9.49
N ALA A 140 4.45 -5.69 -8.18
CA ALA A 140 5.17 -4.53 -7.67
C ALA A 140 6.65 -4.58 -8.07
N LYS A 141 7.16 -3.50 -8.66
CA LYS A 141 8.57 -3.35 -9.05
C LYS A 141 9.29 -2.30 -8.20
N LEU A 142 8.53 -1.36 -7.66
CA LEU A 142 9.04 -0.27 -6.82
C LEU A 142 8.18 -0.12 -5.57
N VAL A 143 8.81 0.31 -4.49
CA VAL A 143 8.13 0.81 -3.29
C VAL A 143 8.59 2.24 -3.05
N LEU A 144 7.65 3.16 -2.85
CA LEU A 144 7.94 4.52 -2.43
C LEU A 144 7.56 4.68 -0.95
N ARG A 145 8.44 5.30 -0.18
CA ARG A 145 8.13 5.84 1.15
C ARG A 145 7.91 7.34 1.02
N LEU A 146 6.71 7.80 1.32
CA LEU A 146 6.23 9.16 1.13
C LEU A 146 5.58 9.69 2.41
N ASN A 147 5.31 11.01 2.46
CA ASN A 147 4.56 11.66 3.55
C ASN A 147 5.06 11.27 4.95
N THR A 148 6.38 11.19 5.11
CA THR A 148 7.02 10.77 6.36
C THR A 148 6.81 11.78 7.48
N ARG A 149 6.65 11.27 8.70
CA ARG A 149 6.58 12.05 9.94
C ARG A 149 7.38 11.35 11.02
N GLY A 150 8.29 12.08 11.65
CA GLY A 150 9.11 11.58 12.75
C GLY A 150 10.11 10.50 12.35
N GLY A 151 10.57 9.75 13.34
CA GLY A 151 11.43 8.57 13.20
C GLY A 151 12.92 8.84 13.12
N VAL A 152 13.40 10.09 13.09
CA VAL A 152 14.83 10.41 13.11
C VAL A 152 15.32 10.53 14.54
N LEU A 153 16.33 9.72 14.90
CA LEU A 153 17.08 9.81 16.13
C LEU A 153 18.57 9.91 15.79
N LYS A 154 19.27 10.85 16.44
CA LYS A 154 20.71 11.08 16.26
C LYS A 154 21.36 11.44 17.61
N GLY A 155 22.70 11.38 17.65
CA GLY A 155 23.50 11.82 18.78
C GLY A 155 23.91 10.70 19.69
N GLU A 156 24.55 11.10 20.78
CA GLU A 156 25.10 10.19 21.78
C GLU A 156 24.01 9.41 22.50
N CYS A 157 24.37 8.23 23.00
CA CYS A 157 23.51 7.33 23.74
C CYS A 157 24.19 6.84 25.02
N PRO A 158 23.42 6.46 26.08
CA PRO A 158 24.01 6.25 27.41
C PRO A 158 24.83 4.97 27.52
N LYS A 159 24.45 3.88 26.84
CA LYS A 159 25.08 2.57 27.01
C LYS A 159 24.95 1.73 25.74
N ALA A 160 26.06 1.18 25.27
CA ALA A 160 26.07 0.25 24.15
C ALA A 160 25.12 -0.95 24.41
N GLY A 161 24.31 -1.27 23.40
CA GLY A 161 23.28 -2.31 23.47
C GLY A 161 21.88 -1.80 23.86
N ASP A 162 21.74 -0.58 24.38
CA ASP A 162 20.42 -0.01 24.64
C ASP A 162 19.64 0.15 23.34
N LEU A 163 18.32 -0.07 23.42
CA LEU A 163 17.40 0.10 22.30
C LEU A 163 16.47 1.28 22.54
N ARG A 164 16.14 1.99 21.47
CA ARG A 164 15.15 3.05 21.48
C ARG A 164 14.22 2.97 20.28
N ALA A 165 12.92 3.08 20.54
CA ALA A 165 11.89 3.17 19.54
C ALA A 165 11.53 4.65 19.31
N GLU A 166 11.76 5.16 18.10
CA GLU A 166 11.41 6.53 17.73
C GLU A 166 10.16 6.50 16.86
N PRO A 167 9.01 7.07 17.32
CA PRO A 167 7.74 7.02 16.60
C PRO A 167 7.85 7.60 15.20
N TYR A 168 7.26 6.91 14.20
CA TYR A 168 7.15 7.44 12.85
C TYR A 168 5.86 6.99 12.18
N SER A 169 5.48 7.73 11.14
CA SER A 169 4.51 7.28 10.14
C SER A 169 4.97 7.62 8.73
N ALA A 170 4.43 6.91 7.75
CA ALA A 170 4.70 7.13 6.34
C ALA A 170 3.57 6.54 5.50
N ASP A 171 3.47 6.98 4.24
CA ASP A 171 2.68 6.26 3.23
C ASP A 171 3.61 5.44 2.35
N TYR A 172 3.25 4.18 2.10
CA TYR A 172 3.94 3.32 1.15
C TYR A 172 3.08 3.11 -0.08
N ALA A 173 3.64 3.45 -1.25
CA ALA A 173 3.03 3.19 -2.55
C ALA A 173 3.83 2.11 -3.28
N PHE A 174 3.15 1.01 -3.64
CA PHE A 174 3.70 -0.10 -4.40
C PHE A 174 3.34 0.11 -5.87
N LEU A 175 4.35 0.20 -6.75
CA LEU A 175 4.19 0.53 -8.17
C LEU A 175 4.64 -0.64 -9.06
N ARG A 176 3.89 -0.85 -10.15
CA ARG A 176 4.26 -1.79 -11.23
C ARG A 176 4.97 -1.14 -12.41
#